data_9ef6ece59b336de8a3385206db7df686
#
_entry.id   9ef6ece59b336de8a3385206db7df686
#
_cell.length_a   1.000
_cell.length_b   1.000
_cell.length_c   1.000
_cell.angle_alpha   90.00
_cell.angle_beta   90.00
_cell.angle_gamma   90.00
#
_symmetry.space_group_name_H-M   'P 1'
#
loop_
_entity.id
_entity.type
_entity.pdbx_description
1 polymer ?
#
loop_
_entity_poly.entity_id
_entity_poly.type
_entity_poly.pdbx_seq_one_letter_code
_entity_poly.pdbx_strand_id
1 'polypeptide(L)'
;LVIFPKLLVAEAIVNVEDSRKEGQVGFYSKASVALNGSRGNIHSNFYSVNLRLDNNSEKLESFLIMQKSQRKRNRALLADSSFVHGRLIFINESKYSTEFFIQQGKNPFRRYAQRDVLGVGTRIALSETSRLGLGVLYEDEEDLQALSTETERLAVYVHDRFNISENIDLSATLYYQPSLNEYEDDFKASIITSLDFTVNENVKISLVYSGFYDSAPPMNAIKHDEKLTTNFSYSF
;
A
#
# COMPACT_ATOMS: atom_id res chain seq x y z
N LEU A 1 16.58 5.26 17.57
CA LEU A 1 15.61 5.64 16.53
C LEU A 1 14.25 5.04 16.88
N VAL A 2 13.36 5.82 17.51
CA VAL A 2 11.97 5.37 17.74
C VAL A 2 11.18 5.75 16.50
N ILE A 3 11.16 4.86 15.51
CA ILE A 3 10.28 4.99 14.35
C ILE A 3 8.97 4.29 14.74
N PHE A 4 7.91 5.05 14.96
CA PHE A 4 6.57 4.48 15.00
C PHE A 4 6.30 3.83 13.64
N PRO A 5 5.98 2.52 13.60
CA PRO A 5 5.71 1.86 12.33
C PRO A 5 4.52 2.56 11.67
N LYS A 6 4.70 3.00 10.42
CA LYS A 6 3.55 3.28 9.56
C LYS A 6 2.71 1.99 9.60
N LEU A 7 1.53 2.03 10.21
CA LEU A 7 0.56 0.95 10.13
C LEU A 7 0.08 0.92 8.67
N LEU A 8 0.83 0.22 7.84
CA LEU A 8 0.34 -0.16 6.52
C LEU A 8 -0.84 -1.12 6.78
N VAL A 9 -2.04 -0.64 6.58
CA VAL A 9 -3.21 -1.53 6.47
C VAL A 9 -3.07 -2.24 5.14
N ALA A 10 -3.47 -3.50 5.07
CA ALA A 10 -3.52 -4.25 3.82
C ALA A 10 -4.41 -3.47 2.84
N GLU A 11 -3.79 -2.70 1.98
CA GLU A 11 -4.47 -1.87 0.97
C GLU A 11 -4.67 -2.73 -0.29
N ALA A 12 -5.82 -2.57 -0.94
CA ALA A 12 -6.07 -3.24 -2.20
C ALA A 12 -5.07 -2.79 -3.28
N ILE A 13 -4.59 -1.55 -3.19
CA ILE A 13 -3.60 -0.95 -4.09
C ILE A 13 -2.39 -0.50 -3.25
N VAL A 14 -1.20 -1.02 -3.57
CA VAL A 14 0.05 -0.65 -2.91
C VAL A 14 0.59 0.66 -3.46
N ASN A 15 0.88 1.64 -2.61
CA ASN A 15 1.62 2.82 -3.04
C ASN A 15 3.08 2.45 -3.31
N VAL A 16 3.39 2.29 -4.59
CA VAL A 16 4.71 1.87 -5.07
C VAL A 16 5.76 2.94 -4.82
N GLU A 17 5.44 4.20 -5.07
CA GLU A 17 6.38 5.31 -5.00
C GLU A 17 6.87 5.55 -3.56
N ASP A 18 5.98 5.55 -2.58
CA ASP A 18 6.36 5.64 -1.16
C ASP A 18 7.09 4.38 -0.67
N SER A 19 6.97 3.29 -1.40
CA SER A 19 7.59 2.01 -1.06
C SER A 19 9.00 1.86 -1.62
N ARG A 20 9.39 2.64 -2.62
CA ARG A 20 10.70 2.53 -3.27
C ARG A 20 11.82 3.12 -2.41
N LYS A 21 13.01 2.54 -2.56
CA LYS A 21 14.29 3.06 -2.05
C LYS A 21 15.19 3.39 -3.24
N GLU A 22 14.70 4.27 -4.10
CA GLU A 22 15.37 4.66 -5.33
C GLU A 22 16.81 5.12 -5.08
N GLY A 23 17.75 4.59 -5.84
CA GLY A 23 19.18 4.90 -5.72
C GLY A 23 19.92 4.28 -4.52
N GLN A 24 19.24 3.54 -3.65
CA GLN A 24 19.87 2.87 -2.51
C GLN A 24 20.24 1.43 -2.89
N VAL A 25 21.50 1.16 -3.15
CA VAL A 25 22.03 -0.19 -3.43
C VAL A 25 22.28 -0.94 -2.13
N GLY A 26 21.94 -2.23 -2.10
CA GLY A 26 22.19 -3.12 -0.96
C GLY A 26 20.93 -3.84 -0.47
N PHE A 27 21.13 -4.60 0.60
CA PHE A 27 20.04 -5.33 1.28
C PHE A 27 19.57 -4.53 2.51
N TYR A 28 18.27 -4.34 2.60
CA TYR A 28 17.62 -3.66 3.72
C TYR A 28 16.49 -4.52 4.26
N SER A 29 16.32 -4.51 5.57
CA SER A 29 15.19 -5.19 6.21
C SER A 29 14.58 -4.31 7.28
N LYS A 30 13.27 -4.41 7.45
CA LYS A 30 12.52 -3.76 8.50
C LYS A 30 11.45 -4.69 9.02
N ALA A 31 11.47 -4.94 10.33
CA ALA A 31 10.42 -5.67 11.01
C ALA A 31 9.78 -4.81 12.09
N SER A 32 8.47 -4.94 12.26
CA SER A 32 7.76 -4.30 13.36
C SER A 32 6.68 -5.22 13.92
N VAL A 33 6.55 -5.22 15.23
CA VAL A 33 5.53 -5.96 15.96
C VAL A 33 4.81 -4.97 16.88
N ALA A 34 3.49 -4.96 16.83
CA ALA A 34 2.66 -4.22 17.77
C ALA A 34 1.74 -5.18 18.51
N LEU A 35 1.74 -5.07 19.82
CA LEU A 35 0.88 -5.84 20.71
C LEU A 35 0.14 -4.87 21.63
N ASN A 36 -1.17 -5.05 21.75
CA ASN A 36 -1.99 -4.25 22.65
C ASN A 36 -3.05 -5.15 23.28
N GLY A 37 -3.25 -5.02 24.59
CA GLY A 37 -4.22 -5.79 25.34
C GLY A 37 -4.86 -4.96 26.43
N SER A 38 -6.15 -5.12 26.64
CA SER A 38 -6.88 -4.58 27.79
C SER A 38 -7.73 -5.64 28.46
N ARG A 39 -7.86 -5.55 29.78
CA ARG A 39 -8.71 -6.42 30.62
C ARG A 39 -9.48 -5.55 31.59
N GLY A 40 -10.69 -5.93 31.91
CA GLY A 40 -11.61 -5.22 32.79
C GLY A 40 -13.00 -5.22 32.19
N ASN A 41 -13.67 -4.08 32.17
CA ASN A 41 -15.00 -3.95 31.54
C ASN A 41 -14.99 -4.28 30.04
N ILE A 42 -13.81 -4.16 29.39
CA ILE A 42 -13.60 -4.54 28.00
C ILE A 42 -12.36 -5.44 27.94
N HIS A 43 -12.50 -6.61 27.32
CA HIS A 43 -11.38 -7.45 26.97
C HIS A 43 -11.05 -7.22 25.49
N SER A 44 -9.88 -6.69 25.20
CA SER A 44 -9.42 -6.54 23.82
C SER A 44 -7.99 -7.01 23.66
N ASN A 45 -7.72 -7.64 22.52
CA ASN A 45 -6.39 -8.04 22.11
C ASN A 45 -6.19 -7.56 20.66
N PHE A 46 -5.04 -6.97 20.41
CA PHE A 46 -4.58 -6.60 19.07
C PHE A 46 -3.15 -7.05 18.90
N TYR A 47 -2.84 -7.64 17.75
CA TYR A 47 -1.47 -7.81 17.30
C TYR A 47 -1.34 -7.41 15.83
N SER A 48 -0.16 -6.92 15.49
CA SER A 48 0.25 -6.66 14.12
C SER A 48 1.71 -7.02 13.95
N VAL A 49 2.02 -7.70 12.85
CA VAL A 49 3.39 -8.03 12.44
C VAL A 49 3.57 -7.52 11.03
N ASN A 50 4.63 -6.76 10.80
CA ASN A 50 5.00 -6.28 9.47
C ASN A 50 6.47 -6.64 9.25
N LEU A 51 6.76 -7.15 8.06
CA LEU A 51 8.11 -7.42 7.58
C LEU A 51 8.26 -6.79 6.20
N ARG A 52 9.38 -6.14 5.98
CA ARG A 52 9.80 -5.64 4.69
C ARG A 52 11.24 -6.06 4.43
N LEU A 53 11.50 -6.58 3.25
CA LEU A 53 12.82 -6.92 2.74
C LEU A 53 13.02 -6.19 1.42
N ASP A 54 14.15 -5.51 1.24
CA ASP A 54 14.56 -4.86 0.01
C ASP A 54 15.92 -5.42 -0.40
N ASN A 55 16.11 -5.71 -1.66
CA ASN A 55 17.40 -6.08 -2.24
C ASN A 55 17.59 -5.35 -3.57
N ASN A 56 18.43 -4.34 -3.58
CA ASN A 56 18.58 -3.41 -4.67
C ASN A 56 20.01 -3.41 -5.22
N SER A 57 20.09 -3.35 -6.53
CA SER A 57 21.30 -3.11 -7.29
C SER A 57 21.12 -1.89 -8.21
N GLU A 58 22.14 -1.53 -8.95
CA GLU A 58 22.07 -0.42 -9.93
C GLU A 58 21.04 -0.66 -11.04
N LYS A 59 20.74 -1.92 -11.36
CA LYS A 59 19.84 -2.30 -12.47
C LYS A 59 18.53 -2.97 -12.03
N LEU A 60 18.44 -3.37 -10.78
CA LEU A 60 17.27 -4.09 -10.25
C LEU A 60 16.98 -3.63 -8.83
N GLU A 61 15.77 -3.14 -8.61
CA GLU A 61 15.20 -3.00 -7.28
C GLU A 61 14.21 -4.14 -7.05
N SER A 62 14.24 -4.71 -5.86
CA SER A 62 13.26 -5.71 -5.47
C SER A 62 12.83 -5.51 -4.03
N PHE A 63 11.57 -5.75 -3.75
CA PHE A 63 11.09 -5.74 -2.38
C PHE A 63 9.97 -6.75 -2.13
N LEU A 64 9.89 -7.19 -0.88
CA LEU A 64 8.85 -8.05 -0.34
C LEU A 64 8.26 -7.37 0.89
N ILE A 65 6.94 -7.23 0.92
CA ILE A 65 6.17 -6.72 2.06
C ILE A 65 5.28 -7.85 2.55
N MET A 66 5.31 -8.12 3.85
CA MET A 66 4.44 -9.08 4.52
C MET A 66 3.78 -8.41 5.71
N GLN A 67 2.48 -8.59 5.86
CA GLN A 67 1.70 -8.00 6.95
C GLN A 67 0.68 -8.99 7.47
N LYS A 68 0.51 -9.01 8.79
CA LYS A 68 -0.57 -9.72 9.45
C LYS A 68 -1.07 -8.88 10.61
N SER A 69 -2.39 -8.69 10.71
CA SER A 69 -2.99 -8.04 11.87
C SER A 69 -4.27 -8.75 12.29
N GLN A 70 -4.53 -8.76 13.59
CA GLN A 70 -5.78 -9.27 14.14
C GLN A 70 -6.19 -8.42 15.35
N ARG A 71 -7.48 -8.13 15.43
CA ARG A 71 -8.08 -7.44 16.58
C ARG A 71 -9.30 -8.23 17.06
N LYS A 72 -9.34 -8.51 18.35
CA LYS A 72 -10.49 -9.12 19.03
C LYS A 72 -10.98 -8.22 20.16
N ARG A 73 -12.28 -8.19 20.40
CA ARG A 73 -12.92 -7.51 21.52
C ARG A 73 -14.02 -8.41 22.11
N ASN A 74 -13.96 -8.67 23.39
CA ASN A 74 -14.92 -9.55 24.09
C ASN A 74 -15.12 -10.91 23.36
N ARG A 75 -14.02 -11.53 22.88
CA ARG A 75 -13.96 -12.75 22.06
C ARG A 75 -14.46 -12.58 20.61
N ALA A 76 -15.13 -11.49 20.26
CA ALA A 76 -15.51 -11.21 18.88
C ALA A 76 -14.29 -10.76 18.06
N LEU A 77 -14.17 -11.28 16.86
CA LEU A 77 -13.15 -10.88 15.88
C LEU A 77 -13.60 -9.57 15.22
N LEU A 78 -12.82 -8.51 15.35
CA LEU A 78 -13.10 -7.18 14.79
C LEU A 78 -12.25 -6.85 13.58
N ALA A 79 -11.08 -7.46 13.45
CA ALA A 79 -10.22 -7.36 12.28
C ALA A 79 -9.37 -8.63 12.16
N ASP A 80 -9.17 -9.09 10.95
CA ASP A 80 -8.24 -10.18 10.60
C ASP A 80 -7.80 -9.97 9.16
N SER A 81 -6.57 -9.53 8.96
CA SER A 81 -6.05 -9.28 7.63
C SER A 81 -4.64 -9.84 7.48
N SER A 82 -4.34 -10.33 6.30
CA SER A 82 -2.99 -10.70 5.89
C SER A 82 -2.72 -10.14 4.49
N PHE A 83 -1.47 -9.83 4.23
CA PHE A 83 -1.05 -9.24 2.99
C PHE A 83 0.40 -9.61 2.69
N VAL A 84 0.66 -10.00 1.45
CA VAL A 84 1.99 -10.22 0.90
C VAL A 84 2.07 -9.52 -0.44
N HIS A 85 3.12 -8.77 -0.68
CA HIS A 85 3.38 -8.11 -1.95
C HIS A 85 4.86 -8.23 -2.30
N GLY A 86 5.16 -8.82 -3.43
CA GLY A 86 6.49 -8.88 -4.01
C GLY A 86 6.56 -8.06 -5.30
N ARG A 87 7.65 -7.31 -5.50
CA ARG A 87 7.87 -6.52 -6.72
C ARG A 87 9.32 -6.58 -7.16
N LEU A 88 9.51 -6.68 -8.48
CA LEU A 88 10.78 -6.55 -9.19
C LEU A 88 10.69 -5.35 -10.12
N ILE A 89 11.69 -4.49 -10.11
CA ILE A 89 11.76 -3.27 -10.92
C ILE A 89 13.11 -3.27 -11.65
N PHE A 90 13.06 -3.47 -12.95
CA PHE A 90 14.22 -3.43 -13.83
C PHE A 90 14.45 -1.98 -14.24
N ILE A 91 15.56 -1.41 -13.78
CA ILE A 91 15.97 -0.03 -14.07
C ILE A 91 16.67 -0.02 -15.41
N ASN A 92 16.07 0.60 -16.40
CA ASN A 92 16.70 0.82 -17.70
C ASN A 92 17.55 2.11 -17.67
N GLU A 93 18.50 2.25 -18.57
CA GLU A 93 19.35 3.47 -18.69
C GLU A 93 18.56 4.73 -19.11
N SER A 94 17.29 4.57 -19.45
CA SER A 94 16.37 5.63 -19.86
C SER A 94 15.44 6.03 -18.71
N LYS A 95 14.50 6.94 -19.00
CA LYS A 95 13.43 7.36 -18.09
C LYS A 95 12.41 6.25 -17.74
N TYR A 96 12.61 5.03 -18.23
CA TYR A 96 11.67 3.92 -18.11
C TYR A 96 12.21 2.84 -17.18
N SER A 97 11.32 2.25 -16.38
CA SER A 97 11.59 1.02 -15.63
C SER A 97 10.47 0.02 -15.89
N THR A 98 10.82 -1.25 -16.05
CA THR A 98 9.83 -2.33 -16.22
C THR A 98 9.58 -2.97 -14.85
N GLU A 99 8.32 -3.19 -14.52
CA GLU A 99 7.92 -3.69 -13.21
C GLU A 99 7.11 -4.97 -13.33
N PHE A 100 7.39 -5.94 -12.45
CA PHE A 100 6.60 -7.14 -12.25
C PHE A 100 6.19 -7.21 -10.79
N PHE A 101 4.97 -7.57 -10.50
CA PHE A 101 4.53 -7.72 -9.12
C PHE A 101 3.51 -8.83 -8.93
N ILE A 102 3.56 -9.40 -7.73
CA ILE A 102 2.56 -10.34 -7.24
C ILE A 102 2.03 -9.83 -5.91
N GLN A 103 0.78 -10.10 -5.64
CA GLN A 103 0.13 -9.73 -4.40
C GLN A 103 -0.85 -10.80 -3.98
N GLN A 104 -0.89 -11.10 -2.70
CA GLN A 104 -1.92 -11.90 -2.07
C GLN A 104 -2.44 -11.18 -0.84
N GLY A 105 -3.75 -11.11 -0.69
CA GLY A 105 -4.41 -10.46 0.41
C GLY A 105 -5.58 -11.25 0.97
N LYS A 106 -5.85 -11.06 2.26
CA LYS A 106 -7.05 -11.52 2.95
C LYS A 106 -7.57 -10.39 3.82
N ASN A 107 -8.83 -10.01 3.64
CA ASN A 107 -9.47 -9.02 4.50
C ASN A 107 -10.99 -9.25 4.59
N PRO A 108 -11.46 -10.09 5.52
CA PRO A 108 -12.89 -10.40 5.69
C PRO A 108 -13.75 -9.18 6.01
N PHE A 109 -13.16 -8.08 6.50
CA PHE A 109 -13.88 -6.83 6.78
C PHE A 109 -14.10 -5.97 5.54
N ARG A 110 -13.33 -6.22 4.47
CA ARG A 110 -13.58 -5.75 3.11
C ARG A 110 -14.30 -6.80 2.25
N ARG A 111 -14.79 -7.86 2.87
CA ARG A 111 -15.59 -8.94 2.28
C ARG A 111 -14.88 -9.84 1.29
N TYR A 112 -13.56 -9.83 1.19
CA TYR A 112 -12.82 -10.84 0.45
C TYR A 112 -12.11 -11.84 1.39
N ALA A 113 -12.29 -13.12 1.10
CA ALA A 113 -11.62 -14.22 1.77
C ALA A 113 -10.18 -14.35 1.28
N GLN A 114 -9.98 -14.15 -0.03
CA GLN A 114 -8.68 -14.11 -0.69
C GLN A 114 -8.74 -13.16 -1.87
N ARG A 115 -7.61 -12.54 -2.18
CA ARG A 115 -7.40 -11.73 -3.37
C ARG A 115 -5.97 -11.91 -3.84
N ASP A 116 -5.80 -12.45 -5.03
CA ASP A 116 -4.52 -12.69 -5.69
C ASP A 116 -4.38 -11.76 -6.88
N VAL A 117 -3.21 -11.15 -7.05
CA VAL A 117 -2.93 -10.23 -8.15
C VAL A 117 -1.57 -10.55 -8.74
N LEU A 118 -1.51 -10.59 -10.06
CA LEU A 118 -0.28 -10.65 -10.85
C LEU A 118 -0.29 -9.48 -11.83
N GLY A 119 0.79 -8.73 -11.91
CA GLY A 119 0.84 -7.58 -12.80
C GLY A 119 2.21 -7.30 -13.39
N VAL A 120 2.18 -6.61 -14.52
CA VAL A 120 3.34 -6.10 -15.24
C VAL A 120 3.06 -4.68 -15.71
N GLY A 121 4.07 -3.83 -15.67
CA GLY A 121 3.93 -2.44 -16.08
C GLY A 121 5.24 -1.76 -16.41
N THR A 122 5.11 -0.51 -16.80
CA THR A 122 6.21 0.40 -17.04
C THR A 122 6.01 1.66 -16.21
N ARG A 123 7.04 2.08 -15.53
CA ARG A 123 7.13 3.36 -14.83
C ARG A 123 7.94 4.34 -15.66
N ILE A 124 7.43 5.55 -15.80
CA ILE A 124 8.00 6.62 -16.61
C ILE A 124 8.34 7.79 -15.69
N ALA A 125 9.59 8.21 -15.63
CA ALA A 125 10.00 9.45 -14.96
C ALA A 125 9.67 10.64 -15.86
N LEU A 126 8.64 11.40 -15.50
CA LEU A 126 8.22 12.60 -16.24
C LEU A 126 9.10 13.80 -15.87
N SER A 127 9.49 13.92 -14.62
CA SER A 127 10.40 14.91 -14.07
C SER A 127 11.24 14.31 -12.93
N GLU A 128 11.95 15.13 -12.17
CA GLU A 128 12.65 14.68 -10.95
C GLU A 128 11.69 14.20 -9.85
N THR A 129 10.49 14.77 -9.81
CA THR A 129 9.48 14.50 -8.78
C THR A 129 8.26 13.73 -9.30
N SER A 130 7.95 13.83 -10.59
CA SER A 130 6.73 13.30 -11.18
C SER A 130 6.95 11.96 -11.86
N ARG A 131 6.02 11.03 -11.66
CA ARG A 131 6.05 9.66 -12.19
C ARG A 131 4.69 9.28 -12.76
N LEU A 132 4.73 8.53 -13.86
CA LEU A 132 3.57 7.88 -14.47
C LEU A 132 3.81 6.39 -14.54
N GLY A 133 2.89 5.59 -14.02
CA GLY A 133 2.89 4.14 -14.18
C GLY A 133 1.77 3.69 -15.10
N LEU A 134 2.08 2.78 -16.02
CA LEU A 134 1.14 2.15 -16.94
C LEU A 134 1.38 0.65 -16.94
N GLY A 135 0.34 -0.15 -16.78
CA GLY A 135 0.47 -1.60 -16.75
C GLY A 135 -0.85 -2.31 -16.90
N VAL A 136 -0.78 -3.62 -16.84
CA VAL A 136 -1.93 -4.51 -16.79
C VAL A 136 -1.76 -5.46 -15.62
N LEU A 137 -2.86 -5.88 -15.04
CA LEU A 137 -2.89 -6.87 -13.99
C LEU A 137 -4.04 -7.86 -14.18
N TYR A 138 -3.82 -9.06 -13.68
CA TYR A 138 -4.85 -10.08 -13.48
C TYR A 138 -5.15 -10.16 -11.98
N GLU A 139 -6.43 -10.17 -11.64
CA GLU A 139 -6.95 -10.23 -10.28
C GLU A 139 -7.90 -11.41 -10.16
N ASP A 140 -7.70 -12.27 -9.17
CA ASP A 140 -8.64 -13.28 -8.72
C ASP A 140 -9.07 -12.94 -7.28
N GLU A 141 -10.36 -12.66 -7.11
CA GLU A 141 -10.93 -12.26 -5.82
C GLU A 141 -12.03 -13.24 -5.40
N GLU A 142 -11.82 -13.94 -4.29
CA GLU A 142 -12.81 -14.81 -3.66
C GLU A 142 -13.49 -14.05 -2.51
N ASP A 143 -14.81 -13.97 -2.58
CA ASP A 143 -15.62 -13.35 -1.51
C ASP A 143 -15.82 -14.29 -0.31
N LEU A 144 -16.53 -13.81 0.73
CA LEU A 144 -16.82 -14.62 1.93
C LEU A 144 -17.85 -15.75 1.69
N GLN A 145 -18.48 -15.81 0.54
CA GLN A 145 -19.39 -16.86 0.09
C GLN A 145 -18.69 -17.91 -0.80
N ALA A 146 -17.37 -17.80 -0.96
CA ALA A 146 -16.55 -18.62 -1.85
C ALA A 146 -16.92 -18.47 -3.34
N LEU A 147 -17.42 -17.29 -3.72
CA LEU A 147 -17.57 -16.91 -5.12
C LEU A 147 -16.29 -16.24 -5.59
N SER A 148 -15.68 -16.78 -6.63
CA SER A 148 -14.46 -16.22 -7.23
C SER A 148 -14.83 -15.38 -8.45
N THR A 149 -14.18 -14.23 -8.57
CA THR A 149 -14.27 -13.31 -9.70
C THR A 149 -12.90 -13.04 -10.25
N GLU A 150 -12.69 -13.39 -11.51
CA GLU A 150 -11.45 -13.13 -12.23
C GLU A 150 -11.61 -11.86 -13.08
N THR A 151 -10.68 -10.92 -12.97
CA THR A 151 -10.74 -9.64 -13.67
C THR A 151 -9.38 -9.24 -14.22
N GLU A 152 -9.32 -8.92 -15.49
CA GLU A 152 -8.16 -8.24 -16.10
C GLU A 152 -8.36 -6.74 -16.04
N ARG A 153 -7.35 -6.01 -15.53
CA ARG A 153 -7.42 -4.55 -15.33
C ARG A 153 -6.27 -3.83 -16.01
N LEU A 154 -6.54 -2.66 -16.53
CA LEU A 154 -5.51 -1.64 -16.75
C LEU A 154 -5.07 -1.11 -15.39
N ALA A 155 -3.78 -0.85 -15.20
CA ALA A 155 -3.23 -0.23 -14.01
C ALA A 155 -2.53 1.08 -14.39
N VAL A 156 -3.12 2.20 -13.98
CA VAL A 156 -2.55 3.53 -14.21
C VAL A 156 -2.31 4.20 -12.87
N TYR A 157 -1.14 4.81 -12.70
CA TYR A 157 -0.94 5.72 -11.58
C TYR A 157 -0.15 6.95 -11.98
N VAL A 158 -0.40 8.04 -11.26
CA VAL A 158 0.39 9.27 -11.31
C VAL A 158 0.84 9.59 -9.90
N HIS A 159 2.13 9.89 -9.76
CA HIS A 159 2.73 10.36 -8.51
C HIS A 159 3.42 11.68 -8.75
N ASP A 160 3.29 12.59 -7.79
CA ASP A 160 4.09 13.81 -7.76
C ASP A 160 4.45 14.21 -6.33
N ARG A 161 5.57 14.95 -6.21
CA ARG A 161 6.05 15.51 -4.95
C ARG A 161 6.31 17.01 -5.12
N PHE A 162 5.76 17.80 -4.22
CA PHE A 162 5.84 19.25 -4.20
C PHE A 162 6.52 19.72 -2.92
N ASN A 163 7.57 20.52 -3.04
CA ASN A 163 8.14 21.25 -1.92
C ASN A 163 7.34 22.54 -1.74
N ILE A 164 6.46 22.56 -0.72
CA ILE A 164 5.64 23.75 -0.42
C ILE A 164 6.50 24.84 0.22
N SER A 165 7.45 24.44 1.08
CA SER A 165 8.46 25.29 1.71
C SER A 165 9.67 24.46 2.10
N GLU A 166 10.72 25.09 2.64
CA GLU A 166 11.95 24.40 3.13
C GLU A 166 11.66 23.27 4.14
N ASN A 167 10.53 23.34 4.83
CA ASN A 167 10.17 22.42 5.90
C ASN A 167 8.86 21.65 5.64
N ILE A 168 8.23 21.82 4.47
CA ILE A 168 6.93 21.21 4.16
C ILE A 168 6.96 20.59 2.78
N ASP A 169 6.83 19.26 2.76
CA ASP A 169 6.71 18.46 1.55
C ASP A 169 5.29 17.89 1.42
N LEU A 170 4.73 17.94 0.25
CA LEU A 170 3.48 17.28 -0.12
C LEU A 170 3.78 16.22 -1.18
N SER A 171 3.36 15.00 -0.97
CA SER A 171 3.33 13.97 -2.02
C SER A 171 1.92 13.48 -2.25
N ALA A 172 1.60 13.17 -3.50
CA ALA A 172 0.30 12.60 -3.87
C ALA A 172 0.49 11.49 -4.91
N THR A 173 -0.23 10.39 -4.73
CA THR A 173 -0.30 9.30 -5.70
C THR A 173 -1.75 8.95 -5.96
N LEU A 174 -2.13 8.93 -7.23
CA LEU A 174 -3.45 8.55 -7.70
C LEU A 174 -3.32 7.25 -8.48
N TYR A 175 -4.16 6.27 -8.19
CA TYR A 175 -4.28 5.01 -8.91
C TYR A 175 -5.66 4.88 -9.52
N TYR A 176 -5.72 4.34 -10.73
CA TYR A 176 -6.95 4.00 -11.42
C TYR A 176 -6.79 2.65 -12.12
N GLN A 177 -7.68 1.71 -11.83
CA GLN A 177 -7.61 0.33 -12.28
C GLN A 177 -8.98 -0.13 -12.81
N PRO A 178 -9.37 0.31 -14.03
CA PRO A 178 -10.59 -0.18 -14.65
C PRO A 178 -10.44 -1.63 -15.13
N SER A 179 -11.52 -2.38 -15.10
CA SER A 179 -11.65 -3.66 -15.81
C SER A 179 -11.46 -3.45 -17.30
N LEU A 180 -10.80 -4.36 -17.98
CA LEU A 180 -10.66 -4.30 -19.45
C LEU A 180 -11.96 -4.66 -20.18
N ASN A 181 -12.85 -5.42 -19.53
CA ASN A 181 -14.10 -5.88 -20.11
C ASN A 181 -15.28 -4.98 -19.74
N GLU A 182 -15.27 -4.38 -18.53
CA GLU A 182 -16.40 -3.60 -17.96
C GLU A 182 -15.90 -2.29 -17.37
N TYR A 183 -15.14 -1.51 -18.15
CA TYR A 183 -14.37 -0.35 -17.69
C TYR A 183 -15.22 0.80 -17.08
N GLU A 184 -16.51 0.91 -17.47
CA GLU A 184 -17.43 1.92 -16.92
C GLU A 184 -18.04 1.49 -15.60
N ASP A 185 -18.30 0.20 -15.42
CA ASP A 185 -19.04 -0.34 -14.28
C ASP A 185 -18.12 -0.95 -13.22
N ASP A 186 -16.96 -1.50 -13.62
CA ASP A 186 -16.00 -2.10 -12.70
C ASP A 186 -14.63 -1.41 -12.77
N PHE A 187 -14.36 -0.56 -11.77
CA PHE A 187 -13.06 0.06 -11.58
C PHE A 187 -12.71 0.22 -10.10
N LYS A 188 -11.43 0.18 -9.80
CA LYS A 188 -10.85 0.50 -8.50
C LYS A 188 -10.02 1.78 -8.62
N ALA A 189 -10.17 2.68 -7.65
CA ALA A 189 -9.39 3.92 -7.58
C ALA A 189 -8.81 4.11 -6.18
N SER A 190 -7.66 4.76 -6.09
CA SER A 190 -7.06 5.11 -4.80
C SER A 190 -6.33 6.44 -4.89
N ILE A 191 -6.42 7.21 -3.82
CA ILE A 191 -5.60 8.40 -3.58
C ILE A 191 -4.82 8.23 -2.29
N ILE A 192 -3.52 8.51 -2.34
CA ILE A 192 -2.66 8.52 -1.16
C ILE A 192 -1.90 9.84 -1.18
N THR A 193 -2.05 10.61 -0.12
CA THR A 193 -1.42 11.93 0.03
C THR A 193 -0.68 11.99 1.36
N SER A 194 0.57 12.42 1.34
CA SER A 194 1.36 12.68 2.56
C SER A 194 1.75 14.14 2.62
N LEU A 195 1.47 14.77 3.75
CA LEU A 195 1.96 16.09 4.10
C LEU A 195 2.98 15.94 5.22
N ASP A 196 4.23 16.21 4.91
CA ASP A 196 5.38 16.02 5.78
C ASP A 196 5.91 17.36 6.28
N PHE A 197 5.99 17.51 7.60
CA PHE A 197 6.53 18.68 8.28
C PHE A 197 7.87 18.32 8.94
N THR A 198 8.95 18.95 8.52
CA THR A 198 10.25 18.88 9.18
C THR A 198 10.32 19.99 10.24
N VAL A 199 10.09 19.62 11.50
CA VAL A 199 10.08 20.59 12.62
C VAL A 199 11.51 21.04 12.95
N ASN A 200 12.46 20.09 12.94
CA ASN A 200 13.90 20.32 13.07
C ASN A 200 14.64 19.07 12.56
N GLU A 201 15.98 19.05 12.65
CA GLU A 201 16.84 17.94 12.19
C GLU A 201 16.46 16.57 12.78
N ASN A 202 15.84 16.56 13.95
CA ASN A 202 15.49 15.35 14.69
C ASN A 202 13.99 15.00 14.63
N VAL A 203 13.11 15.98 14.39
CA VAL A 203 11.65 15.81 14.50
C VAL A 203 10.96 16.00 13.17
N LYS A 204 10.21 14.98 12.76
CA LYS A 204 9.34 15.02 11.58
C LYS A 204 7.93 14.59 11.95
N ILE A 205 6.93 15.30 11.43
CA ILE A 205 5.51 14.97 11.55
C ILE A 205 4.99 14.70 10.14
N SER A 206 4.24 13.60 9.95
CA SER A 206 3.63 13.26 8.68
C SER A 206 2.13 13.06 8.88
N LEU A 207 1.31 13.72 8.05
CA LEU A 207 -0.11 13.47 7.90
C LEU A 207 -0.32 12.70 6.62
N VAL A 208 -0.86 11.49 6.72
CA VAL A 208 -1.10 10.61 5.56
C VAL A 208 -2.60 10.36 5.44
N TYR A 209 -3.18 10.82 4.35
CA TYR A 209 -4.53 10.48 3.95
C TYR A 209 -4.49 9.38 2.88
N SER A 210 -5.32 8.36 3.01
CA SER A 210 -5.56 7.35 1.99
C SER A 210 -7.05 7.16 1.78
N GLY A 211 -7.50 7.27 0.52
CA GLY A 211 -8.84 6.98 0.07
C GLY A 211 -8.81 5.83 -0.94
N PHE A 212 -9.76 4.92 -0.83
CA PHE A 212 -9.95 3.81 -1.74
C PHE A 212 -11.41 3.73 -2.17
N TYR A 213 -11.65 3.51 -3.45
CA TYR A 213 -12.96 3.33 -4.06
C TYR A 213 -12.98 2.07 -4.92
N ASP A 214 -14.03 1.28 -4.78
CA ASP A 214 -14.35 0.12 -5.59
C ASP A 214 -15.77 0.29 -6.13
N SER A 215 -15.94 0.34 -7.44
CA SER A 215 -17.27 0.55 -8.04
C SER A 215 -18.14 -0.71 -7.97
N ALA A 216 -17.50 -1.91 -7.98
CA ALA A 216 -18.13 -3.22 -7.97
C ALA A 216 -17.60 -4.09 -6.79
N PRO A 217 -17.76 -3.65 -5.52
CA PRO A 217 -17.22 -4.38 -4.39
C PRO A 217 -18.00 -5.69 -4.14
N PRO A 218 -17.40 -6.66 -3.42
CA PRO A 218 -18.12 -7.86 -2.99
C PRO A 218 -19.43 -7.54 -2.27
N MET A 219 -20.38 -8.47 -2.33
CA MET A 219 -21.72 -8.28 -1.76
C MET A 219 -21.67 -7.83 -0.29
N ASN A 220 -22.40 -6.75 0.03
CA ASN A 220 -22.43 -6.09 1.34
C ASN A 220 -21.12 -5.42 1.77
N ALA A 221 -20.14 -5.23 0.89
CA ALA A 221 -19.04 -4.32 1.14
C ALA A 221 -19.43 -2.87 0.80
N ILE A 222 -18.78 -1.91 1.45
CA ILE A 222 -18.92 -0.49 1.11
C ILE A 222 -17.99 -0.14 -0.04
N LYS A 223 -18.42 0.82 -0.89
CA LYS A 223 -17.66 1.21 -2.08
C LYS A 223 -16.42 2.02 -1.78
N HIS A 224 -16.35 2.71 -0.65
CA HIS A 224 -15.22 3.58 -0.32
C HIS A 224 -14.74 3.38 1.12
N ASP A 225 -13.44 3.45 1.28
CA ASP A 225 -12.74 3.44 2.58
C ASP A 225 -11.81 4.65 2.65
N GLU A 226 -11.79 5.31 3.79
CA GLU A 226 -10.90 6.44 4.05
C GLU A 226 -10.12 6.26 5.33
N LYS A 227 -8.90 6.74 5.35
CA LYS A 227 -8.04 6.70 6.53
C LYS A 227 -7.15 7.94 6.60
N LEU A 228 -7.12 8.56 7.77
CA LEU A 228 -6.15 9.59 8.12
C LEU A 228 -5.22 9.06 9.20
N THR A 229 -3.92 9.22 9.00
CA THR A 229 -2.89 8.78 9.94
C THR A 229 -1.92 9.93 10.22
N THR A 230 -1.63 10.17 11.49
CA THR A 230 -0.58 11.09 11.92
C THR A 230 0.61 10.28 12.46
N ASN A 231 1.80 10.53 11.93
CA ASN A 231 3.03 9.90 12.38
C ASN A 231 3.98 10.95 12.95
N PHE A 232 4.58 10.63 14.08
CA PHE A 232 5.68 11.38 14.66
C PHE A 232 6.96 10.56 14.52
N SER A 233 8.03 11.18 14.04
CA SER A 233 9.35 10.56 13.95
C SER A 233 10.34 11.41 14.71
N TYR A 234 11.18 10.77 15.51
CA TYR A 234 12.30 11.38 16.18
C TYR A 234 13.58 10.58 15.87
N SER A 235 14.61 11.27 15.39
CA SER A 235 15.94 10.70 15.08
C SER A 235 16.94 11.22 16.09
N PHE A 236 17.80 10.34 16.63
CA PHE A 236 18.89 10.66 17.56
C PHE A 236 20.20 10.86 16.82
#